data_bcdcac9eda9e75ce5f274f5b502aef3d
#
_entry.id   bcdcac9eda9e75ce5f274f5b502aef3d
#
_cell.length_a   1.000
_cell.length_b   1.000
_cell.length_c   1.000
_cell.angle_alpha   90.00
_cell.angle_beta   90.00
_cell.angle_gamma   90.00
#
_symmetry.space_group_name_H-M   'P 1'
#
loop_
_entity.id
_entity.type
_entity.pdbx_description
1 polymer ?
#
loop_
_entity_poly.entity_id
_entity_poly.type
_entity_poly.pdbx_seq_one_letter_code
_entity_poly.pdbx_strand_id
1 'polypeptide(L)'
;MAQFTKTAIIESFLRLLETRSIEKVKDIVEDCGVNRKTFYYYFKDIYDLTESVFRYSLEEFASAHTQTATSQQIVLDFFDMIYDYKRVIMHVFNSPDSQIFENYLYEVLSKLMFASIREKLKDSGVTEGDIALMSDMLTMTFLGFVLKWFRNGMKADVRGTVDRMFAVMQGVTELMVDNAEKLNK
;
A
#
# COMPACT_ATOMS: atom_id res chain seq x y z
N MET A 1 -26.58 4.56 -11.73
CA MET A 1 -25.86 5.22 -12.85
C MET A 1 -24.53 5.86 -12.40
N ALA A 2 -24.50 6.69 -11.38
CA ALA A 2 -23.24 7.37 -10.96
C ALA A 2 -22.07 6.41 -10.64
N GLN A 3 -22.34 5.31 -9.94
CA GLN A 3 -21.31 4.32 -9.58
C GLN A 3 -20.73 3.58 -10.80
N PHE A 4 -21.59 3.25 -11.78
CA PHE A 4 -21.12 2.61 -13.03
C PHE A 4 -20.15 3.48 -13.82
N THR A 5 -20.41 4.79 -13.86
CA THR A 5 -19.55 5.73 -14.60
C THR A 5 -18.19 5.89 -13.91
N LYS A 6 -18.16 5.95 -12.56
CA LYS A 6 -16.90 6.01 -11.80
C LYS A 6 -16.07 4.74 -12.04
N THR A 7 -16.69 3.58 -11.97
CA THR A 7 -16.06 2.28 -12.22
C THR A 7 -15.51 2.20 -13.64
N ALA A 8 -16.28 2.63 -14.67
CA ALA A 8 -15.82 2.63 -16.05
C ALA A 8 -14.57 3.51 -16.28
N ILE A 9 -14.48 4.66 -15.59
CA ILE A 9 -13.28 5.51 -15.64
C ILE A 9 -12.08 4.80 -15.02
N ILE A 10 -12.25 4.15 -13.87
CA ILE A 10 -11.20 3.39 -13.17
C ILE A 10 -10.71 2.22 -14.04
N GLU A 11 -11.61 1.42 -14.56
CA GLU A 11 -11.27 0.26 -15.41
C GLU A 11 -10.55 0.68 -16.70
N SER A 12 -10.99 1.77 -17.33
CA SER A 12 -10.32 2.35 -18.50
C SER A 12 -8.89 2.80 -18.14
N PHE A 13 -8.72 3.49 -17.03
CA PHE A 13 -7.42 3.95 -16.57
C PHE A 13 -6.47 2.77 -16.32
N LEU A 14 -6.90 1.75 -15.58
CA LEU A 14 -6.10 0.55 -15.31
C LEU A 14 -5.70 -0.17 -16.60
N ARG A 15 -6.64 -0.40 -17.50
CA ARG A 15 -6.40 -1.06 -18.80
C ARG A 15 -5.38 -0.28 -19.64
N LEU A 16 -5.48 1.03 -19.69
CA LEU A 16 -4.54 1.87 -20.45
C LEU A 16 -3.13 1.84 -19.83
N LEU A 17 -3.02 1.86 -18.49
CA LEU A 17 -1.74 1.78 -17.77
C LEU A 17 -1.03 0.44 -17.98
N GLU A 18 -1.72 -0.63 -18.30
CA GLU A 18 -1.07 -1.89 -18.69
C GLU A 18 -0.25 -1.78 -19.97
N THR A 19 -0.60 -0.85 -20.84
CA THR A 19 0.01 -0.71 -22.17
C THR A 19 0.94 0.48 -22.30
N ARG A 20 0.66 1.59 -21.59
CA ARG A 20 1.41 2.84 -21.69
C ARG A 20 1.21 3.73 -20.47
N SER A 21 2.13 4.67 -20.25
CA SER A 21 1.92 5.77 -19.30
C SER A 21 0.76 6.68 -19.75
N ILE A 22 -0.04 7.13 -18.79
CA ILE A 22 -1.19 8.00 -19.04
C ILE A 22 -0.92 9.35 -18.40
N GLU A 23 -0.76 10.37 -19.25
CA GLU A 23 -0.50 11.75 -18.83
C GLU A 23 -1.70 12.69 -19.05
N LYS A 24 -2.71 12.24 -19.83
CA LYS A 24 -3.82 13.09 -20.23
C LYS A 24 -5.17 12.45 -19.93
N VAL A 25 -6.03 13.19 -19.26
CA VAL A 25 -7.45 12.82 -19.03
C VAL A 25 -8.16 12.48 -20.35
N LYS A 26 -7.74 13.10 -21.47
CA LYS A 26 -8.29 12.82 -22.80
C LYS A 26 -8.26 11.34 -23.15
N ASP A 27 -7.14 10.67 -22.88
CA ASP A 27 -6.97 9.25 -23.24
C ASP A 27 -7.99 8.36 -22.52
N ILE A 28 -8.22 8.67 -21.23
CA ILE A 28 -9.16 7.92 -20.39
C ILE A 28 -10.61 8.12 -20.84
N VAL A 29 -11.01 9.37 -21.08
CA VAL A 29 -12.41 9.68 -21.44
C VAL A 29 -12.77 9.20 -22.84
N GLU A 30 -11.80 9.18 -23.77
CA GLU A 30 -11.99 8.61 -25.10
C GLU A 30 -12.14 7.09 -25.06
N ASP A 31 -11.37 6.40 -24.19
CA ASP A 31 -11.41 4.95 -24.04
C ASP A 31 -12.70 4.47 -23.33
N CYS A 32 -13.15 5.16 -22.28
CA CYS A 32 -14.38 4.77 -21.55
C CYS A 32 -15.66 5.41 -22.10
N GLY A 33 -15.58 6.27 -23.13
CA GLY A 33 -16.74 6.88 -23.77
C GLY A 33 -17.46 7.95 -22.94
N VAL A 34 -16.82 8.51 -21.90
CA VAL A 34 -17.39 9.62 -21.12
C VAL A 34 -16.84 10.97 -21.60
N ASN A 35 -17.49 12.07 -21.26
CA ASN A 35 -16.95 13.39 -21.53
C ASN A 35 -16.06 13.91 -20.38
N ARG A 36 -15.22 14.90 -20.67
CA ARG A 36 -14.29 15.48 -19.66
C ARG A 36 -15.02 16.05 -18.44
N LYS A 37 -16.19 16.63 -18.61
CA LYS A 37 -16.97 17.18 -17.48
C LYS A 37 -17.39 16.06 -16.53
N THR A 38 -17.74 14.90 -17.06
CA THR A 38 -18.06 13.71 -16.27
C THR A 38 -16.84 13.19 -15.52
N PHE A 39 -15.67 13.17 -16.14
CA PHE A 39 -14.42 12.84 -15.46
C PHE A 39 -14.18 13.77 -14.26
N TYR A 40 -14.20 15.11 -14.49
CA TYR A 40 -13.94 16.11 -13.45
C TYR A 40 -15.04 16.21 -12.38
N TYR A 41 -16.17 15.58 -12.59
CA TYR A 41 -17.17 15.39 -11.54
C TYR A 41 -16.74 14.36 -10.49
N TYR A 42 -15.98 13.32 -10.91
CA TYR A 42 -15.53 12.23 -10.03
C TYR A 42 -14.10 12.40 -9.52
N PHE A 43 -13.23 12.95 -10.35
CA PHE A 43 -11.80 13.05 -10.08
C PHE A 43 -11.27 14.42 -10.46
N LYS A 44 -10.52 15.04 -9.57
CA LYS A 44 -9.92 16.35 -9.77
C LYS A 44 -8.92 16.35 -10.93
N ASP A 45 -8.13 15.30 -11.02
CA ASP A 45 -7.11 15.06 -12.03
C ASP A 45 -6.74 13.57 -12.11
N ILE A 46 -5.73 13.21 -12.88
CA ILE A 46 -5.22 11.83 -12.99
C ILE A 46 -4.65 11.33 -11.67
N TYR A 47 -4.06 12.20 -10.86
CA TYR A 47 -3.44 11.84 -9.59
C TYR A 47 -4.49 11.45 -8.56
N ASP A 48 -5.55 12.22 -8.46
CA ASP A 48 -6.71 11.90 -7.62
C ASP A 48 -7.37 10.57 -8.05
N LEU A 49 -7.44 10.31 -9.36
CA LEU A 49 -7.87 9.01 -9.89
C LEU A 49 -6.90 7.89 -9.45
N THR A 50 -5.60 8.11 -9.63
CA THR A 50 -4.56 7.13 -9.25
C THR A 50 -4.62 6.81 -7.76
N GLU A 51 -4.66 7.83 -6.91
CA GLU A 51 -4.81 7.69 -5.46
C GLU A 51 -6.09 6.91 -5.10
N SER A 52 -7.21 7.24 -5.75
CA SER A 52 -8.50 6.57 -5.50
C SER A 52 -8.46 5.09 -5.85
N VAL A 53 -7.78 4.71 -6.93
CA VAL A 53 -7.62 3.31 -7.35
C VAL A 53 -6.78 2.53 -6.34
N PHE A 54 -5.61 3.05 -5.97
CA PHE A 54 -4.74 2.37 -5.00
C PHE A 54 -5.37 2.29 -3.62
N ARG A 55 -6.08 3.33 -3.19
CA ARG A 55 -6.80 3.34 -1.91
C ARG A 55 -7.80 2.19 -1.85
N TYR A 56 -8.61 2.04 -2.88
CA TYR A 56 -9.61 0.99 -2.94
C TYR A 56 -8.97 -0.40 -2.88
N SER A 57 -7.93 -0.65 -3.67
CA SER A 57 -7.24 -1.95 -3.70
C SER A 57 -6.60 -2.30 -2.35
N LEU A 58 -6.03 -1.32 -1.66
CA LEU A 58 -5.41 -1.54 -0.36
C LEU A 58 -6.43 -1.67 0.78
N GLU A 59 -7.56 -0.97 0.70
CA GLU A 59 -8.68 -1.15 1.65
C GLU A 59 -9.32 -2.54 1.49
N GLU A 60 -9.49 -3.03 0.27
CA GLU A 60 -9.92 -4.41 0.01
C GLU A 60 -8.91 -5.42 0.58
N PHE A 61 -7.63 -5.21 0.31
CA PHE A 61 -6.56 -6.05 0.86
C PHE A 61 -6.60 -6.08 2.39
N ALA A 62 -6.69 -4.91 3.03
CA ALA A 62 -6.76 -4.80 4.48
C ALA A 62 -7.97 -5.54 5.06
N SER A 63 -9.14 -5.38 4.44
CA SER A 63 -10.38 -6.03 4.90
C SER A 63 -10.36 -7.55 4.75
N ALA A 64 -9.68 -8.06 3.72
CA ALA A 64 -9.53 -9.50 3.48
C ALA A 64 -8.63 -10.21 4.51
N HIS A 65 -7.69 -9.48 5.15
CA HIS A 65 -6.66 -10.06 6.02
C HIS A 65 -6.88 -9.83 7.52
N THR A 66 -8.09 -9.49 7.94
CA THR A 66 -8.37 -9.03 9.32
C THR A 66 -8.37 -10.13 10.40
N GLN A 67 -8.41 -11.44 10.11
CA GLN A 67 -8.70 -12.39 11.16
C GLN A 67 -7.95 -13.73 11.23
N THR A 68 -7.20 -14.17 10.22
CA THR A 68 -6.66 -15.55 10.23
C THR A 68 -5.22 -15.75 9.74
N ALA A 69 -4.66 -14.80 9.02
CA ALA A 69 -3.34 -14.95 8.43
C ALA A 69 -2.22 -14.57 9.41
N THR A 70 -1.09 -15.28 9.35
CA THR A 70 0.12 -14.86 10.05
C THR A 70 0.63 -13.55 9.47
N SER A 71 1.38 -12.75 10.26
CA SER A 71 1.98 -11.50 9.77
C SER A 71 2.85 -11.72 8.54
N GLN A 72 3.55 -12.85 8.46
CA GLN A 72 4.37 -13.24 7.30
C GLN A 72 3.51 -13.49 6.05
N GLN A 73 2.38 -14.20 6.19
CA GLN A 73 1.48 -14.45 5.07
C GLN A 73 0.86 -13.16 4.54
N ILE A 74 0.44 -12.26 5.42
CA ILE A 74 -0.07 -10.93 5.03
C ILE A 74 0.95 -10.17 4.20
N VAL A 75 2.21 -10.18 4.59
CA VAL A 75 3.30 -9.53 3.84
C VAL A 75 3.51 -10.19 2.48
N LEU A 76 3.47 -11.51 2.39
CA LEU A 76 3.59 -12.23 1.11
C LEU A 76 2.42 -11.91 0.18
N ASP A 77 1.19 -11.95 0.69
CA ASP A 77 -0.01 -11.65 -0.09
C ASP A 77 -0.02 -10.19 -0.58
N PHE A 78 0.50 -9.25 0.24
CA PHE A 78 0.70 -7.87 -0.17
C PHE A 78 1.68 -7.74 -1.35
N PHE A 79 2.79 -8.46 -1.33
CA PHE A 79 3.73 -8.46 -2.44
C PHE A 79 3.17 -9.13 -3.69
N ASP A 80 2.39 -10.20 -3.55
CA ASP A 80 1.71 -10.85 -4.67
C ASP A 80 0.69 -9.90 -5.31
N MET A 81 -0.14 -9.22 -4.50
CA MET A 81 -1.07 -8.20 -4.98
C MET A 81 -0.34 -7.08 -5.75
N ILE A 82 0.74 -6.55 -5.20
CA ILE A 82 1.54 -5.52 -5.88
C ILE A 82 2.12 -6.04 -7.20
N TYR A 83 2.56 -7.29 -7.23
CA TYR A 83 3.16 -7.89 -8.42
C TYR A 83 2.14 -8.06 -9.55
N ASP A 84 0.89 -8.39 -9.25
CA ASP A 84 -0.20 -8.48 -10.22
C ASP A 84 -0.44 -7.14 -10.94
N TYR A 85 -0.25 -6.01 -10.24
CA TYR A 85 -0.34 -4.66 -10.80
C TYR A 85 1.02 -4.06 -11.21
N LYS A 86 2.06 -4.88 -11.39
CA LYS A 86 3.44 -4.45 -11.64
C LYS A 86 3.56 -3.38 -12.72
N ARG A 87 2.88 -3.51 -13.87
CA ARG A 87 2.99 -2.56 -14.97
C ARG A 87 2.46 -1.18 -14.56
N VAL A 88 1.28 -1.16 -13.96
CA VAL A 88 0.63 0.05 -13.46
C VAL A 88 1.50 0.74 -12.42
N ILE A 89 1.95 -0.01 -11.42
CA ILE A 89 2.78 0.49 -10.33
C ILE A 89 4.10 1.05 -10.85
N MET A 90 4.77 0.35 -11.76
CA MET A 90 6.03 0.82 -12.33
C MET A 90 5.85 2.08 -13.19
N HIS A 91 4.73 2.27 -13.87
CA HIS A 91 4.42 3.51 -14.57
C HIS A 91 4.26 4.68 -13.60
N VAL A 92 3.49 4.49 -12.53
CA VAL A 92 3.27 5.54 -11.51
C VAL A 92 4.57 5.82 -10.74
N PHE A 93 5.29 4.78 -10.33
CA PHE A 93 6.55 4.92 -9.60
C PHE A 93 7.65 5.64 -10.40
N ASN A 94 7.69 5.49 -11.72
CA ASN A 94 8.64 6.20 -12.60
C ASN A 94 8.09 7.53 -13.14
N SER A 95 6.90 7.96 -12.72
CA SER A 95 6.33 9.25 -13.10
C SER A 95 6.89 10.40 -12.24
N PRO A 96 6.75 11.66 -12.67
CA PRO A 96 7.12 12.82 -11.85
C PRO A 96 6.41 12.88 -10.49
N ASP A 97 5.29 12.20 -10.34
CA ASP A 97 4.42 12.22 -9.16
C ASP A 97 4.56 10.99 -8.26
N SER A 98 5.66 10.24 -8.43
CA SER A 98 6.01 9.08 -7.60
C SER A 98 5.93 9.37 -6.09
N GLN A 99 6.24 10.60 -5.67
CA GLN A 99 6.17 11.02 -4.27
C GLN A 99 4.75 10.93 -3.69
N ILE A 100 3.73 11.24 -4.50
CA ILE A 100 2.32 11.12 -4.07
C ILE A 100 1.99 9.65 -3.81
N PHE A 101 2.45 8.76 -4.69
CA PHE A 101 2.28 7.33 -4.54
C PHE A 101 3.04 6.77 -3.32
N GLU A 102 4.29 7.20 -3.10
CA GLU A 102 5.07 6.80 -1.94
C GLU A 102 4.42 7.24 -0.62
N ASN A 103 3.96 8.49 -0.55
CA ASN A 103 3.24 9.03 0.62
C ASN A 103 1.96 8.23 0.90
N TYR A 104 1.23 7.87 -0.14
CA TYR A 104 0.02 7.08 0.00
C TYR A 104 0.31 5.65 0.51
N LEU A 105 1.32 4.99 -0.03
CA LEU A 105 1.78 3.69 0.48
C LEU A 105 2.14 3.77 1.97
N TYR A 106 2.88 4.83 2.36
CA TYR A 106 3.21 5.05 3.77
C TYR A 106 1.96 5.18 4.64
N GLU A 107 1.00 6.02 4.26
CA GLU A 107 -0.23 6.24 5.04
C GLU A 107 -1.02 4.94 5.26
N VAL A 108 -1.17 4.13 4.22
CA VAL A 108 -1.92 2.89 4.31
C VAL A 108 -1.18 1.86 5.15
N LEU A 109 0.12 1.65 4.88
CA LEU A 109 0.93 0.72 5.64
C LEU A 109 1.04 1.12 7.12
N SER A 110 1.17 2.41 7.41
CA SER A 110 1.21 2.93 8.78
C SER A 110 -0.07 2.63 9.55
N LYS A 111 -1.24 2.87 8.93
CA LYS A 111 -2.53 2.55 9.55
C LYS A 111 -2.70 1.06 9.83
N LEU A 112 -2.34 0.21 8.87
CA LEU A 112 -2.42 -1.24 9.01
C LEU A 112 -1.47 -1.76 10.10
N MET A 113 -0.23 -1.27 10.09
CA MET A 113 0.78 -1.67 11.06
C MET A 113 0.37 -1.25 12.47
N PHE A 114 -0.08 0.01 12.64
CA PHE A 114 -0.55 0.52 13.93
C PHE A 114 -1.73 -0.28 14.46
N ALA A 115 -2.76 -0.54 13.64
CA ALA A 115 -3.92 -1.33 14.05
C ALA A 115 -3.53 -2.76 14.47
N SER A 116 -2.62 -3.40 13.73
CA SER A 116 -2.15 -4.75 14.01
C SER A 116 -1.34 -4.83 15.31
N ILE A 117 -0.45 -3.88 15.55
CA ILE A 117 0.39 -3.85 16.76
C ILE A 117 -0.47 -3.50 17.97
N ARG A 118 -1.33 -2.50 17.86
CA ARG A 118 -2.24 -2.09 18.92
C ARG A 118 -3.14 -3.24 19.39
N GLU A 119 -3.72 -4.01 18.46
CA GLU A 119 -4.54 -5.16 18.82
C GLU A 119 -3.74 -6.25 19.55
N LYS A 120 -2.48 -6.50 19.13
CA LYS A 120 -1.60 -7.47 19.80
C LYS A 120 -1.17 -7.02 21.19
N LEU A 121 -1.03 -5.73 21.42
CA LEU A 121 -0.50 -5.15 22.66
C LEU A 121 -1.58 -4.54 23.56
N LYS A 122 -2.87 -4.70 23.26
CA LYS A 122 -3.99 -4.09 23.98
C LYS A 122 -4.02 -4.43 25.48
N ASP A 123 -3.50 -5.59 25.86
CA ASP A 123 -3.47 -6.08 27.24
C ASP A 123 -2.06 -5.97 27.87
N SER A 124 -1.13 -5.26 27.21
CA SER A 124 0.24 -5.00 27.69
C SER A 124 0.34 -3.66 28.44
N GLY A 125 1.47 -3.49 29.14
CA GLY A 125 1.81 -2.21 29.78
C GLY A 125 2.42 -1.16 28.83
N VAL A 126 2.39 -1.37 27.53
CA VAL A 126 2.98 -0.47 26.53
C VAL A 126 2.05 0.72 26.27
N THR A 127 2.60 1.94 26.25
CA THR A 127 1.83 3.14 25.99
C THR A 127 1.42 3.28 24.52
N GLU A 128 0.33 4.00 24.25
CA GLU A 128 -0.08 4.32 22.86
C GLU A 128 1.04 5.08 22.10
N GLY A 129 1.85 5.88 22.78
CA GLY A 129 2.99 6.57 22.18
C GLY A 129 4.08 5.60 21.73
N ASP A 130 4.40 4.59 22.54
CA ASP A 130 5.38 3.56 22.18
C ASP A 130 4.85 2.64 21.07
N ILE A 131 3.54 2.31 21.09
CA ILE A 131 2.88 1.58 20.01
C ILE A 131 3.00 2.35 18.70
N ALA A 132 2.75 3.66 18.71
CA ALA A 132 2.89 4.51 17.53
C ALA A 132 4.32 4.52 17.01
N LEU A 133 5.31 4.71 17.90
CA LEU A 133 6.73 4.71 17.54
C LEU A 133 7.18 3.37 16.94
N MET A 134 6.82 2.25 17.56
CA MET A 134 7.14 0.91 17.05
C MET A 134 6.49 0.67 15.69
N SER A 135 5.24 1.11 15.51
CA SER A 135 4.53 1.00 14.25
C SER A 135 5.20 1.80 13.13
N ASP A 136 5.63 3.01 13.41
CA ASP A 136 6.36 3.84 12.44
C ASP A 136 7.69 3.23 12.04
N MET A 137 8.48 2.75 13.01
CA MET A 137 9.77 2.08 12.74
C MET A 137 9.59 0.87 11.81
N LEU A 138 8.60 0.02 12.09
CA LEU A 138 8.31 -1.17 11.28
C LEU A 138 7.75 -0.79 9.91
N THR A 139 6.88 0.23 9.83
CA THR A 139 6.35 0.75 8.58
C THR A 139 7.46 1.27 7.67
N MET A 140 8.37 2.10 8.21
CA MET A 140 9.50 2.65 7.44
C MET A 140 10.44 1.56 6.96
N THR A 141 10.71 0.56 7.80
CA THR A 141 11.53 -0.59 7.41
C THR A 141 10.88 -1.36 6.25
N PHE A 142 9.60 -1.68 6.37
CA PHE A 142 8.86 -2.42 5.35
C PHE A 142 8.73 -1.61 4.05
N LEU A 143 8.33 -0.35 4.14
CA LEU A 143 8.25 0.55 2.98
C LEU A 143 9.61 0.69 2.27
N GLY A 144 10.71 0.79 3.01
CA GLY A 144 12.05 0.80 2.46
C GLY A 144 12.36 -0.43 1.60
N PHE A 145 11.92 -1.63 2.02
CA PHE A 145 12.02 -2.86 1.22
C PHE A 145 11.17 -2.80 -0.05
N VAL A 146 9.93 -2.36 0.06
CA VAL A 146 9.01 -2.21 -1.09
C VAL A 146 9.60 -1.26 -2.13
N LEU A 147 10.04 -0.06 -1.72
CA LEU A 147 10.62 0.94 -2.61
C LEU A 147 11.93 0.46 -3.24
N LYS A 148 12.78 -0.25 -2.49
CA LYS A 148 13.99 -0.88 -3.02
C LYS A 148 13.66 -1.93 -4.09
N TRP A 149 12.62 -2.71 -3.88
CA TRP A 149 12.14 -3.69 -4.85
C TRP A 149 11.62 -3.01 -6.13
N PHE A 150 10.87 -1.91 -6.01
CA PHE A 150 10.43 -1.10 -7.16
C PHE A 150 11.63 -0.56 -7.95
N ARG A 151 12.62 0.06 -7.27
CA ARG A 151 13.84 0.58 -7.91
C ARG A 151 14.61 -0.49 -8.69
N ASN A 152 14.52 -1.76 -8.27
CA ASN A 152 15.10 -2.90 -8.95
C ASN A 152 14.15 -3.54 -10.00
N GLY A 153 13.09 -2.85 -10.41
CA GLY A 153 12.12 -3.30 -11.41
C GLY A 153 11.32 -4.53 -11.01
N MET A 154 11.15 -4.76 -9.70
CA MET A 154 10.42 -5.91 -9.15
C MET A 154 10.98 -7.26 -9.63
N LYS A 155 12.30 -7.39 -9.77
CA LYS A 155 12.97 -8.60 -10.30
C LYS A 155 13.48 -9.55 -9.22
N ALA A 156 13.63 -9.09 -7.97
CA ALA A 156 14.16 -9.91 -6.89
C ALA A 156 13.12 -10.95 -6.43
N ASP A 157 13.62 -12.09 -5.94
CA ASP A 157 12.82 -13.06 -5.20
C ASP A 157 12.36 -12.45 -3.87
N VAL A 158 11.09 -12.08 -3.85
CA VAL A 158 10.45 -11.46 -2.68
C VAL A 158 10.19 -12.50 -1.60
N ARG A 159 9.75 -13.72 -1.97
CA ARG A 159 9.39 -14.76 -1.00
C ARG A 159 10.58 -15.14 -0.15
N GLY A 160 11.71 -15.51 -0.76
CA GLY A 160 12.93 -15.81 -0.02
C GLY A 160 13.45 -14.62 0.79
N THR A 161 13.26 -13.39 0.32
CA THR A 161 13.61 -12.17 1.07
C THR A 161 12.71 -11.99 2.30
N VAL A 162 11.40 -12.16 2.16
CA VAL A 162 10.43 -12.07 3.27
C VAL A 162 10.69 -13.14 4.31
N ASP A 163 10.88 -14.40 3.89
CA ASP A 163 11.18 -15.51 4.81
C ASP A 163 12.42 -15.20 5.65
N ARG A 164 13.48 -14.72 5.00
CA ARG A 164 14.73 -14.36 5.69
C ARG A 164 14.56 -13.14 6.60
N MET A 165 13.77 -12.15 6.19
CA MET A 165 13.46 -10.99 7.00
C MET A 165 12.74 -11.41 8.30
N PHE A 166 11.71 -12.24 8.20
CA PHE A 166 11.00 -12.73 9.38
C PHE A 166 11.91 -13.57 10.29
N ALA A 167 12.76 -14.42 9.72
CA ALA A 167 13.72 -15.20 10.50
C ALA A 167 14.73 -14.33 11.26
N VAL A 168 15.26 -13.28 10.64
CA VAL A 168 16.21 -12.35 11.27
C VAL A 168 15.53 -11.46 12.31
N MET A 169 14.25 -11.10 12.07
CA MET A 169 13.46 -10.25 12.99
C MET A 169 12.82 -11.04 14.14
N GLN A 170 12.99 -12.36 14.17
CA GLN A 170 12.43 -13.19 15.24
C GLN A 170 12.94 -12.73 16.61
N GLY A 171 12.02 -12.50 17.54
CA GLY A 171 12.31 -12.00 18.89
C GLY A 171 12.56 -10.51 19.00
N VAL A 172 12.70 -9.78 17.88
CA VAL A 172 12.92 -8.31 17.91
C VAL A 172 11.68 -7.59 18.42
N THR A 173 10.50 -7.98 17.99
CA THR A 173 9.24 -7.36 18.42
C THR A 173 9.02 -7.57 19.92
N GLU A 174 9.25 -8.76 20.43
CA GLU A 174 9.17 -9.10 21.85
C GLU A 174 10.15 -8.26 22.66
N LEU A 175 11.39 -8.12 22.18
CA LEU A 175 12.41 -7.28 22.83
C LEU A 175 12.01 -5.81 22.86
N MET A 176 11.40 -5.29 21.79
CA MET A 176 10.88 -3.91 21.74
C MET A 176 9.77 -3.70 22.78
N VAL A 177 8.84 -4.65 22.91
CA VAL A 177 7.77 -4.62 23.91
C VAL A 177 8.32 -4.65 25.32
N ASP A 178 9.22 -5.60 25.63
CA ASP A 178 9.86 -5.72 26.94
C ASP A 178 10.61 -4.44 27.35
N ASN A 179 11.26 -3.78 26.39
CA ASN A 179 11.99 -2.55 26.66
C ASN A 179 11.02 -1.38 26.89
N ALA A 180 9.95 -1.27 26.09
CA ALA A 180 8.91 -0.24 26.28
C ALA A 180 8.24 -0.38 27.65
N GLU A 181 7.89 -1.59 28.07
CA GLU A 181 7.30 -1.82 29.41
C GLU A 181 8.25 -1.45 30.56
N LYS A 182 9.57 -1.65 30.38
CA LYS A 182 10.57 -1.25 31.39
C LYS A 182 10.73 0.26 31.50
N LEU A 183 10.58 0.99 30.41
CA LEU A 183 10.66 2.45 30.40
C LEU A 183 9.45 3.13 31.09
N ASN A 184 8.33 2.40 31.19
CA ASN A 184 7.08 2.91 31.76
C ASN A 184 6.84 2.47 33.23
N LYS A 185 7.81 1.80 33.84
CA LYS A 185 7.82 1.43 35.27
C LYS A 185 8.62 2.42 36.10
#